data_de65a6171d5ac7fb81e9a67c83d866a2
#
_entry.id   de65a6171d5ac7fb81e9a67c83d866a2
#
_cell.length_a   1.000
_cell.length_b   1.000
_cell.length_c   1.000
_cell.angle_alpha   90.00
_cell.angle_beta   90.00
_cell.angle_gamma   90.00
#
_symmetry.space_group_name_H-M   'P 1'
#
loop_
_entity.id
_entity.type
_entity.pdbx_description
1 polymer ?
#
loop_
_entity_poly.entity_id
_entity_poly.type
_entity_poly.pdbx_seq_one_letter_code
_entity_poly.pdbx_strand_id
1 'polypeptide(L)'
;MIVTTVNVNGIRAAVKQRSTENLGLLPWLKESAADIVCLQETRADDEQLADALAPALADGWHLAAAAPHVKGRNGVAVLSRTPFDAVRIGSGAEEFATHGRYIEVDTAGLTVASVYLPTGEAETDRQLEKERFMAAVQVRMAELLLVGRDAVLCGDWNIAHTERDIKNWKGNVKKAGFLPGERQWLTDLMATGWVDVVRALHPDVEGGPYSWWSWRGKAFDNDAGWRIDYHLASPALAARAVSANVDRAELYALRWSDHAPVNVEFS
;
A
#
# COMPACT_ATOMS: atom_id res chain seq x y z
N MET A 1 14.59 -3.58 10.66
CA MET A 1 13.11 -3.71 10.68
C MET A 1 12.58 -3.65 9.26
N ILE A 2 11.73 -4.61 8.87
CA ILE A 2 11.16 -4.68 7.51
C ILE A 2 9.67 -4.32 7.57
N VAL A 3 9.31 -3.25 6.85
CA VAL A 3 7.93 -2.81 6.65
C VAL A 3 7.51 -3.16 5.23
N THR A 4 6.42 -3.90 5.10
CA THR A 4 5.88 -4.36 3.81
C THR A 4 4.53 -3.73 3.55
N THR A 5 4.23 -3.42 2.30
CA THR A 5 2.87 -3.09 1.86
C THR A 5 2.43 -3.98 0.72
N VAL A 6 1.16 -4.37 0.71
CA VAL A 6 0.55 -5.10 -0.40
C VAL A 6 -0.96 -4.91 -0.46
N ASN A 7 -1.47 -4.51 -1.61
CA ASN A 7 -2.89 -4.61 -1.92
C ASN A 7 -3.22 -6.08 -2.21
N VAL A 8 -4.08 -6.70 -1.38
CA VAL A 8 -4.41 -8.13 -1.46
C VAL A 8 -5.57 -8.43 -2.40
N ASN A 9 -6.24 -7.41 -2.95
CA ASN A 9 -7.38 -7.54 -3.86
C ASN A 9 -8.47 -8.50 -3.36
N GLY A 10 -8.74 -8.46 -2.05
CA GLY A 10 -9.67 -9.32 -1.33
C GLY A 10 -8.97 -10.43 -0.54
N ILE A 11 -8.92 -10.27 0.79
CA ILE A 11 -8.17 -11.17 1.68
C ILE A 11 -8.57 -12.64 1.52
N ARG A 12 -9.88 -12.93 1.46
CA ARG A 12 -10.40 -14.30 1.29
C ARG A 12 -9.97 -14.97 0.00
N ALA A 13 -9.71 -14.19 -1.06
CA ALA A 13 -9.17 -14.71 -2.31
C ALA A 13 -7.65 -14.85 -2.25
N ALA A 14 -6.96 -13.92 -1.57
CA ALA A 14 -5.52 -13.93 -1.43
C ALA A 14 -5.00 -15.10 -0.58
N VAL A 15 -5.70 -15.46 0.50
CA VAL A 15 -5.31 -16.60 1.36
C VAL A 15 -5.63 -17.96 0.75
N LYS A 16 -6.44 -18.00 -0.32
CA LYS A 16 -6.88 -19.26 -0.91
C LYS A 16 -5.76 -19.94 -1.69
N GLN A 17 -5.49 -21.19 -1.38
CA GLN A 17 -4.65 -22.04 -2.21
C GLN A 17 -5.31 -22.23 -3.59
N ARG A 18 -4.58 -21.97 -4.66
CA ARG A 18 -5.06 -22.06 -6.06
C ARG A 18 -4.50 -23.26 -6.80
N SER A 19 -3.32 -23.72 -6.42
CA SER A 19 -2.64 -24.91 -6.95
C SER A 19 -1.69 -25.47 -5.90
N THR A 20 -0.97 -26.54 -6.24
CA THR A 20 0.12 -27.08 -5.40
C THR A 20 1.31 -26.13 -5.27
N GLU A 21 1.48 -25.18 -6.21
CA GLU A 21 2.57 -24.22 -6.24
C GLU A 21 2.12 -22.84 -5.77
N ASN A 22 0.84 -22.47 -6.00
CA ASN A 22 0.27 -21.21 -5.53
C ASN A 22 -0.55 -21.43 -4.26
N LEU A 23 0.13 -21.33 -3.14
CA LEU A 23 -0.43 -21.58 -1.81
C LEU A 23 -1.14 -20.33 -1.22
N GLY A 24 -1.08 -19.18 -1.90
CA GLY A 24 -1.68 -17.93 -1.45
C GLY A 24 -0.81 -17.13 -0.49
N LEU A 25 -1.44 -16.15 0.16
CA LEU A 25 -0.78 -15.17 1.05
C LEU A 25 -0.17 -15.80 2.31
N LEU A 26 -0.85 -16.75 2.95
CA LEU A 26 -0.42 -17.24 4.29
C LEU A 26 0.96 -17.87 4.31
N PRO A 27 1.35 -18.73 3.35
CA PRO A 27 2.72 -19.25 3.29
C PRO A 27 3.75 -18.15 3.04
N TRP A 28 3.45 -17.20 2.14
CA TRP A 28 4.31 -16.05 1.93
C TRP A 28 4.52 -15.25 3.23
N LEU A 29 3.44 -14.99 3.98
CA LEU A 29 3.50 -14.26 5.25
C LEU A 29 4.32 -14.99 6.31
N LYS A 30 4.24 -16.33 6.34
CA LYS A 30 5.01 -17.17 7.25
C LYS A 30 6.51 -17.18 6.92
N GLU A 31 6.87 -17.17 5.63
CA GLU A 31 8.25 -17.21 5.15
C GLU A 31 8.89 -15.81 5.07
N SER A 32 8.05 -14.77 5.03
CA SER A 32 8.48 -13.38 4.98
C SER A 32 9.25 -12.98 6.24
N ALA A 33 10.33 -12.22 6.04
CA ALA A 33 11.07 -11.57 7.11
C ALA A 33 10.42 -10.25 7.58
N ALA A 34 9.21 -9.94 7.13
CA ALA A 34 8.50 -8.71 7.49
C ALA A 34 8.19 -8.66 8.99
N ASP A 35 8.45 -7.51 9.60
CA ASP A 35 8.05 -7.19 10.98
C ASP A 35 6.65 -6.56 11.01
N ILE A 36 6.32 -5.76 9.97
CA ILE A 36 5.04 -5.05 9.82
C ILE A 36 4.55 -5.22 8.38
N VAL A 37 3.26 -5.55 8.21
CA VAL A 37 2.63 -5.70 6.89
C VAL A 37 1.37 -4.84 6.79
N CYS A 38 1.38 -3.87 5.89
CA CYS A 38 0.24 -3.02 5.56
C CYS A 38 -0.57 -3.66 4.42
N LEU A 39 -1.84 -3.95 4.67
CA LEU A 39 -2.75 -4.57 3.71
C LEU A 39 -3.75 -3.54 3.18
N GLN A 40 -4.02 -3.57 1.88
CA GLN A 40 -5.06 -2.77 1.25
C GLN A 40 -6.04 -3.68 0.51
N GLU A 41 -7.24 -3.19 0.30
CA GLU A 41 -8.36 -3.92 -0.33
C GLU A 41 -8.63 -5.29 0.34
N THR A 42 -8.72 -5.31 1.67
CA THR A 42 -9.08 -6.54 2.38
C THR A 42 -10.47 -7.04 1.99
N ARG A 43 -11.40 -6.13 1.65
CA ARG A 43 -12.77 -6.41 1.20
C ARG A 43 -13.53 -7.36 2.14
N ALA A 44 -13.27 -7.26 3.41
CA ALA A 44 -13.77 -8.10 4.48
C ALA A 44 -14.22 -7.23 5.66
N ASP A 45 -15.21 -7.68 6.41
CA ASP A 45 -15.48 -7.19 7.74
C ASP A 45 -14.46 -7.77 8.74
N ASP A 46 -14.53 -7.31 10.01
CA ASP A 46 -13.53 -7.68 11.02
C ASP A 46 -13.50 -9.19 11.29
N GLU A 47 -14.67 -9.87 11.33
CA GLU A 47 -14.79 -11.31 11.54
C GLU A 47 -14.17 -12.08 10.36
N GLN A 48 -14.56 -11.73 9.13
CA GLN A 48 -14.03 -12.36 7.92
C GLN A 48 -12.52 -12.15 7.76
N LEU A 49 -12.01 -10.99 8.19
CA LEU A 49 -10.58 -10.70 8.13
C LEU A 49 -9.81 -11.51 9.16
N ALA A 50 -10.31 -11.57 10.40
CA ALA A 50 -9.71 -12.35 11.47
C ALA A 50 -9.70 -13.85 11.13
N ASP A 51 -10.80 -14.38 10.58
CA ASP A 51 -10.90 -15.77 10.13
C ASP A 51 -9.89 -16.08 9.02
N ALA A 52 -9.79 -15.21 8.01
CA ALA A 52 -8.86 -15.40 6.91
C ALA A 52 -7.39 -15.38 7.35
N LEU A 53 -7.09 -14.59 8.39
CA LEU A 53 -5.73 -14.44 8.95
C LEU A 53 -5.50 -15.28 10.22
N ALA A 54 -6.44 -16.14 10.63
CA ALA A 54 -6.33 -16.94 11.86
C ALA A 54 -5.01 -17.70 11.99
N PRO A 55 -4.45 -18.34 10.93
CA PRO A 55 -3.16 -18.98 11.03
C PRO A 55 -2.01 -18.01 11.35
N ALA A 56 -2.04 -16.80 10.79
CA ALA A 56 -1.04 -15.78 11.07
C ALA A 56 -1.16 -15.25 12.49
N LEU A 57 -2.40 -15.03 12.96
CA LEU A 57 -2.66 -14.59 14.34
C LEU A 57 -2.20 -15.63 15.35
N ALA A 58 -2.40 -16.91 15.07
CA ALA A 58 -1.89 -18.03 15.88
C ALA A 58 -0.35 -18.11 15.86
N ASP A 59 0.30 -17.61 14.82
CA ASP A 59 1.76 -17.51 14.67
C ASP A 59 2.34 -16.21 15.28
N GLY A 60 1.55 -15.49 16.08
CA GLY A 60 1.98 -14.34 16.87
C GLY A 60 1.90 -12.97 16.16
N TRP A 61 1.21 -12.87 15.02
CA TRP A 61 0.90 -11.58 14.44
C TRP A 61 -0.23 -10.87 15.21
N HIS A 62 -0.08 -9.58 15.41
CA HIS A 62 -1.12 -8.68 15.91
C HIS A 62 -1.83 -8.04 14.73
N LEU A 63 -3.14 -7.88 14.78
CA LEU A 63 -3.97 -7.32 13.71
C LEU A 63 -4.69 -6.05 14.19
N ALA A 64 -4.58 -4.97 13.40
CA ALA A 64 -5.43 -3.80 13.48
C ALA A 64 -6.06 -3.56 12.10
N ALA A 65 -7.36 -3.25 12.05
CA ALA A 65 -8.09 -3.11 10.81
C ALA A 65 -9.04 -1.91 10.80
N ALA A 66 -9.28 -1.37 9.62
CA ALA A 66 -10.35 -0.42 9.33
C ALA A 66 -11.25 -1.06 8.26
N ALA A 67 -12.30 -1.73 8.73
CA ALA A 67 -13.28 -2.35 7.85
C ALA A 67 -14.10 -1.29 7.12
N PRO A 68 -14.45 -1.51 5.84
CA PRO A 68 -15.29 -0.59 5.09
C PRO A 68 -16.76 -0.77 5.49
N HIS A 69 -17.52 0.34 5.53
CA HIS A 69 -18.99 0.25 5.73
C HIS A 69 -19.72 -0.39 4.54
N VAL A 70 -19.15 -0.35 3.34
CA VAL A 70 -19.70 -1.01 2.14
C VAL A 70 -19.04 -2.38 1.96
N LYS A 71 -19.83 -3.43 2.13
CA LYS A 71 -19.35 -4.82 2.00
C LYS A 71 -18.65 -5.09 0.66
N GLY A 72 -17.52 -5.78 0.72
CA GLY A 72 -16.78 -6.24 -0.47
C GLY A 72 -15.99 -5.16 -1.20
N ARG A 73 -15.83 -3.99 -0.63
CA ARG A 73 -15.02 -2.89 -1.15
C ARG A 73 -14.01 -2.44 -0.13
N ASN A 74 -12.90 -1.82 -0.59
CA ASN A 74 -11.89 -1.21 0.29
C ASN A 74 -11.41 -2.13 1.43
N GLY A 75 -11.16 -1.56 2.60
CA GLY A 75 -10.61 -2.21 3.78
C GLY A 75 -9.09 -2.14 3.81
N VAL A 76 -8.55 -1.61 4.91
CA VAL A 76 -7.10 -1.58 5.16
C VAL A 76 -6.81 -2.21 6.51
N ALA A 77 -5.63 -2.81 6.63
CA ALA A 77 -5.20 -3.41 7.89
C ALA A 77 -3.68 -3.29 8.06
N VAL A 78 -3.24 -3.46 9.29
CA VAL A 78 -1.83 -3.60 9.64
C VAL A 78 -1.67 -4.88 10.46
N LEU A 79 -0.74 -5.74 10.03
CA LEU A 79 -0.20 -6.83 10.80
C LEU A 79 1.15 -6.43 11.39
N SER A 80 1.42 -6.75 12.65
CA SER A 80 2.71 -6.49 13.29
C SER A 80 3.14 -7.67 14.15
N ARG A 81 4.45 -7.96 14.17
CA ARG A 81 5.05 -8.91 15.13
C ARG A 81 5.13 -8.34 16.54
N THR A 82 5.03 -7.04 16.68
CA THR A 82 5.03 -6.32 17.97
C THR A 82 3.61 -5.82 18.27
N PRO A 83 3.14 -5.86 19.52
CA PRO A 83 1.86 -5.29 19.90
C PRO A 83 1.74 -3.81 19.52
N PHE A 84 0.51 -3.35 19.31
CA PHE A 84 0.22 -1.94 19.03
C PHE A 84 0.16 -1.14 20.33
N ASP A 85 0.89 -0.01 20.37
CA ASP A 85 0.79 0.99 21.46
C ASP A 85 -0.46 1.86 21.28
N ALA A 86 -0.85 2.14 20.03
CA ALA A 86 -2.05 2.89 19.67
C ALA A 86 -2.56 2.48 18.29
N VAL A 87 -3.88 2.62 18.10
CA VAL A 87 -4.56 2.40 16.81
C VAL A 87 -5.49 3.58 16.53
N ARG A 88 -5.41 4.14 15.33
CA ARG A 88 -6.22 5.26 14.86
C ARG A 88 -6.81 4.94 13.50
N ILE A 89 -8.14 4.99 13.38
CA ILE A 89 -8.88 4.71 12.14
C ILE A 89 -9.29 6.03 11.50
N GLY A 90 -9.05 6.15 10.19
CA GLY A 90 -9.34 7.34 9.40
C GLY A 90 -8.23 8.40 9.49
N SER A 91 -8.16 9.26 8.47
CA SER A 91 -7.19 10.36 8.36
C SER A 91 -7.59 11.61 9.15
N GLY A 92 -8.69 11.56 9.93
CA GLY A 92 -9.26 12.72 10.62
C GLY A 92 -10.39 13.43 9.85
N ALA A 93 -10.54 13.16 8.54
CA ALA A 93 -11.64 13.72 7.75
C ALA A 93 -12.91 12.87 7.93
N GLU A 94 -14.00 13.50 8.42
CA GLU A 94 -15.28 12.84 8.72
C GLU A 94 -15.87 12.13 7.50
N GLU A 95 -15.79 12.75 6.31
CA GLU A 95 -16.27 12.17 5.03
C GLU A 95 -15.73 10.76 4.80
N PHE A 96 -14.50 10.47 5.21
CA PHE A 96 -13.82 9.19 4.94
C PHE A 96 -13.68 8.27 6.15
N ALA A 97 -14.22 8.66 7.31
CA ALA A 97 -14.02 7.95 8.57
C ALA A 97 -14.43 6.46 8.53
N THR A 98 -15.44 6.11 7.73
CA THR A 98 -15.98 4.74 7.62
C THR A 98 -15.66 4.05 6.30
N HIS A 99 -14.84 4.67 5.44
CA HIS A 99 -14.56 4.12 4.10
C HIS A 99 -13.57 2.95 4.10
N GLY A 100 -12.87 2.69 5.23
CA GLY A 100 -11.85 1.64 5.33
C GLY A 100 -10.69 1.88 4.36
N ARG A 101 -10.18 3.13 4.30
CA ARG A 101 -9.10 3.53 3.39
C ARG A 101 -7.82 3.99 4.09
N TYR A 102 -7.88 4.16 5.42
CA TYR A 102 -6.76 4.62 6.22
C TYR A 102 -6.83 4.02 7.63
N ILE A 103 -5.74 3.45 8.05
CA ILE A 103 -5.50 3.06 9.44
C ILE A 103 -4.06 3.40 9.81
N GLU A 104 -3.86 3.87 11.03
CA GLU A 104 -2.56 4.24 11.55
C GLU A 104 -2.34 3.56 12.90
N VAL A 105 -1.17 3.00 13.09
CA VAL A 105 -0.78 2.33 14.33
C VAL A 105 0.56 2.87 14.83
N ASP A 106 0.71 2.90 16.16
CA ASP A 106 2.02 3.05 16.77
C ASP A 106 2.48 1.65 17.22
N THR A 107 3.63 1.23 16.75
CA THR A 107 4.21 -0.08 17.06
C THR A 107 5.73 -0.04 16.83
N ALA A 108 6.49 -0.79 17.62
CA ALA A 108 7.94 -0.90 17.49
C ALA A 108 8.69 0.45 17.40
N GLY A 109 8.17 1.49 18.06
CA GLY A 109 8.76 2.84 18.05
C GLY A 109 8.43 3.70 16.83
N LEU A 110 7.64 3.18 15.87
CA LEU A 110 7.23 3.87 14.65
C LEU A 110 5.72 4.21 14.68
N THR A 111 5.34 5.22 13.90
CA THR A 111 3.98 5.37 13.40
C THR A 111 3.91 4.80 11.99
N VAL A 112 3.05 3.80 11.80
CA VAL A 112 2.87 3.13 10.49
C VAL A 112 1.42 3.27 10.05
N ALA A 113 1.19 3.75 8.82
CA ALA A 113 -0.15 3.82 8.26
C ALA A 113 -0.29 2.93 7.03
N SER A 114 -1.43 2.21 6.94
CA SER A 114 -1.89 1.54 5.73
C SER A 114 -2.89 2.42 5.02
N VAL A 115 -2.58 2.82 3.77
CA VAL A 115 -3.36 3.78 2.97
C VAL A 115 -3.83 3.12 1.68
N TYR A 116 -5.09 3.34 1.33
CA TYR A 116 -5.67 2.94 0.06
C TYR A 116 -6.37 4.12 -0.60
N LEU A 117 -5.68 4.82 -1.53
CA LEU A 117 -6.29 5.91 -2.29
C LEU A 117 -7.37 5.36 -3.23
N PRO A 118 -8.48 6.10 -3.42
CA PRO A 118 -9.43 5.75 -4.48
C PRO A 118 -8.75 5.65 -5.84
N THR A 119 -9.16 4.70 -6.67
CA THR A 119 -8.62 4.55 -8.03
C THR A 119 -8.88 5.81 -8.87
N GLY A 120 -10.04 6.45 -8.65
CA GLY A 120 -10.48 7.57 -9.47
C GLY A 120 -10.98 7.13 -10.85
N GLU A 121 -11.54 8.07 -11.57
CA GLU A 121 -11.92 7.96 -12.97
C GLU A 121 -11.98 9.38 -13.55
N ALA A 122 -11.11 9.69 -14.51
CA ALA A 122 -10.97 11.03 -15.05
C ALA A 122 -12.33 11.64 -15.46
N GLU A 123 -12.53 12.93 -15.14
CA GLU A 123 -13.72 13.71 -15.50
C GLU A 123 -15.04 13.18 -14.85
N THR A 124 -14.95 12.51 -13.70
CA THR A 124 -16.12 12.00 -12.96
C THR A 124 -16.08 12.36 -11.48
N ASP A 125 -17.21 12.18 -10.78
CA ASP A 125 -17.30 12.36 -9.32
C ASP A 125 -16.32 11.46 -8.53
N ARG A 126 -15.94 10.32 -9.12
CA ARG A 126 -14.92 9.42 -8.50
C ARG A 126 -13.54 10.07 -8.47
N GLN A 127 -13.21 10.87 -9.48
CA GLN A 127 -11.95 11.64 -9.47
C GLN A 127 -11.99 12.73 -8.41
N LEU A 128 -13.12 13.42 -8.26
CA LEU A 128 -13.31 14.43 -7.23
C LEU A 128 -13.25 13.82 -5.81
N GLU A 129 -13.83 12.63 -5.61
CA GLU A 129 -13.69 11.88 -4.35
C GLU A 129 -12.21 11.56 -4.04
N LYS A 130 -11.46 11.10 -5.04
CA LYS A 130 -10.02 10.82 -4.90
C LYS A 130 -9.25 12.07 -4.50
N GLU A 131 -9.50 13.20 -5.15
CA GLU A 131 -8.83 14.48 -4.85
C GLU A 131 -9.13 14.97 -3.43
N ARG A 132 -10.38 14.83 -2.96
CA ARG A 132 -10.73 15.17 -1.57
C ARG A 132 -10.04 14.24 -0.57
N PHE A 133 -9.94 12.94 -0.88
CA PHE A 133 -9.22 11.99 -0.02
C PHE A 133 -7.70 12.29 -0.01
N MET A 134 -7.11 12.63 -1.14
CA MET A 134 -5.72 13.08 -1.24
C MET A 134 -5.46 14.29 -0.34
N ALA A 135 -6.34 15.29 -0.37
CA ALA A 135 -6.26 16.47 0.50
C ALA A 135 -6.35 16.10 1.99
N ALA A 136 -7.25 15.19 2.36
CA ALA A 136 -7.40 14.72 3.74
C ALA A 136 -6.15 13.98 4.24
N VAL A 137 -5.56 13.12 3.42
CA VAL A 137 -4.31 12.41 3.75
C VAL A 137 -3.14 13.40 3.87
N GLN A 138 -3.06 14.41 2.99
CA GLN A 138 -2.02 15.44 3.05
C GLN A 138 -2.07 16.23 4.36
N VAL A 139 -3.25 16.59 4.86
CA VAL A 139 -3.41 17.25 6.16
C VAL A 139 -2.85 16.36 7.27
N ARG A 140 -3.23 15.07 7.29
CA ARG A 140 -2.71 14.13 8.30
C ARG A 140 -1.20 13.97 8.21
N MET A 141 -0.64 13.89 7.02
CA MET A 141 0.79 13.78 6.81
C MET A 141 1.54 15.02 7.32
N ALA A 142 0.98 16.22 7.14
CA ALA A 142 1.56 17.45 7.70
C ALA A 142 1.57 17.42 9.24
N GLU A 143 0.50 16.95 9.89
CA GLU A 143 0.43 16.78 11.33
C GLU A 143 1.50 15.80 11.84
N LEU A 144 1.71 14.68 11.15
CA LEU A 144 2.72 13.68 11.53
C LEU A 144 4.14 14.25 11.48
N LEU A 145 4.47 15.07 10.49
CA LEU A 145 5.76 15.76 10.44
C LEU A 145 5.94 16.74 11.62
N LEU A 146 4.86 17.43 12.02
CA LEU A 146 4.91 18.36 13.17
C LEU A 146 5.14 17.63 14.50
N VAL A 147 4.60 16.42 14.64
CA VAL A 147 4.83 15.58 15.84
C VAL A 147 6.29 15.15 15.94
N GLY A 148 6.99 15.04 14.80
CA GLY A 148 8.42 14.71 14.76
C GLY A 148 8.75 13.26 15.13
N ARG A 149 7.76 12.37 15.19
CA ARG A 149 7.97 10.92 15.37
C ARG A 149 8.30 10.28 14.02
N ASP A 150 9.14 9.26 14.04
CA ASP A 150 9.39 8.44 12.86
C ASP A 150 8.08 7.84 12.34
N ALA A 151 7.76 8.11 11.10
CA ALA A 151 6.51 7.69 10.49
C ALA A 151 6.72 7.21 9.06
N VAL A 152 5.95 6.18 8.66
CA VAL A 152 5.86 5.71 7.29
C VAL A 152 4.40 5.45 6.91
N LEU A 153 3.98 6.02 5.79
CA LEU A 153 2.69 5.73 5.17
C LEU A 153 2.93 4.79 4.01
N CYS A 154 2.43 3.57 4.14
CA CYS A 154 2.54 2.52 3.14
C CYS A 154 1.19 2.30 2.47
N GLY A 155 1.19 1.87 1.22
CA GLY A 155 -0.07 1.48 0.61
C GLY A 155 -0.12 1.63 -0.89
N ASP A 156 -1.31 1.34 -1.40
CA ASP A 156 -1.69 1.56 -2.78
C ASP A 156 -2.22 2.99 -2.94
N TRP A 157 -1.40 3.82 -3.54
CA TRP A 157 -1.71 5.23 -3.78
C TRP A 157 -2.45 5.46 -5.09
N ASN A 158 -2.60 4.41 -5.90
CA ASN A 158 -3.28 4.48 -7.19
C ASN A 158 -2.78 5.63 -8.09
N ILE A 159 -1.51 6.02 -7.95
CA ILE A 159 -0.85 7.06 -8.74
C ILE A 159 0.56 6.58 -9.12
N ALA A 160 0.88 6.55 -10.41
CA ALA A 160 2.25 6.47 -10.88
C ALA A 160 2.81 7.90 -10.97
N HIS A 161 3.90 8.21 -10.25
CA HIS A 161 4.40 9.57 -10.10
C HIS A 161 5.03 10.11 -11.38
N THR A 162 5.93 9.33 -11.99
CA THR A 162 6.70 9.74 -13.17
C THR A 162 6.52 8.75 -14.33
N GLU A 163 7.06 9.08 -15.49
CA GLU A 163 7.06 8.18 -16.65
C GLU A 163 7.80 6.87 -16.38
N ARG A 164 8.73 6.85 -15.44
CA ARG A 164 9.47 5.65 -15.02
C ARG A 164 8.61 4.70 -14.16
N ASP A 165 7.51 5.20 -13.62
CA ASP A 165 6.63 4.46 -12.71
C ASP A 165 5.50 3.72 -13.45
N ILE A 166 5.48 3.80 -14.78
CA ILE A 166 4.45 3.17 -15.61
C ILE A 166 5.00 2.82 -16.99
N LYS A 167 4.89 1.55 -17.39
CA LYS A 167 5.44 1.06 -18.67
C LYS A 167 4.92 1.80 -19.90
N ASN A 168 3.61 2.01 -19.98
CA ASN A 168 2.95 2.59 -21.15
C ASN A 168 2.44 4.01 -20.88
N TRP A 169 3.29 4.87 -20.34
CA TRP A 169 2.89 6.20 -19.86
C TRP A 169 2.20 7.07 -20.92
N LYS A 170 2.64 7.06 -22.19
CA LYS A 170 2.07 7.88 -23.28
C LYS A 170 0.57 7.64 -23.48
N GLY A 171 0.11 6.40 -23.34
CA GLY A 171 -1.30 6.03 -23.45
C GLY A 171 -2.14 6.29 -22.21
N ASN A 172 -1.51 6.74 -21.11
CA ASN A 172 -2.18 6.89 -19.81
C ASN A 172 -2.20 8.34 -19.28
N VAL A 173 -1.63 9.32 -19.99
CA VAL A 173 -1.53 10.73 -19.56
C VAL A 173 -2.88 11.42 -19.25
N LYS A 174 -3.98 10.86 -19.73
CA LYS A 174 -5.35 11.34 -19.50
C LYS A 174 -6.19 10.40 -18.64
N LYS A 175 -5.57 9.40 -18.01
CA LYS A 175 -6.26 8.41 -17.18
C LYS A 175 -5.96 8.66 -15.71
N ALA A 176 -6.95 8.38 -14.85
CA ALA A 176 -6.75 8.35 -13.41
C ALA A 176 -5.58 7.43 -13.05
N GLY A 177 -4.82 7.81 -12.05
CA GLY A 177 -3.57 7.19 -11.68
C GLY A 177 -2.33 7.72 -12.42
N PHE A 178 -2.53 8.56 -13.48
CA PHE A 178 -1.41 9.22 -14.16
C PHE A 178 -1.78 10.64 -14.68
N LEU A 179 -2.82 11.23 -14.12
CA LEU A 179 -3.22 12.61 -14.44
C LEU A 179 -2.15 13.61 -13.98
N PRO A 180 -1.91 14.69 -14.71
CA PRO A 180 -0.93 15.70 -14.32
C PRO A 180 -1.14 16.25 -12.90
N GLY A 181 -2.40 16.45 -12.48
CA GLY A 181 -2.74 16.93 -11.12
C GLY A 181 -2.38 15.93 -10.03
N GLU A 182 -2.62 14.65 -10.25
CA GLU A 182 -2.24 13.58 -9.29
C GLU A 182 -0.71 13.48 -9.13
N ARG A 183 0.01 13.53 -10.23
CA ARG A 183 1.48 13.51 -10.26
C ARG A 183 2.08 14.74 -9.57
N GLN A 184 1.54 15.92 -9.85
CA GLN A 184 1.96 17.17 -9.21
C GLN A 184 1.70 17.13 -7.70
N TRP A 185 0.54 16.62 -7.28
CA TRP A 185 0.21 16.46 -5.86
C TRP A 185 1.25 15.59 -5.12
N LEU A 186 1.68 14.45 -5.70
CA LEU A 186 2.75 13.65 -5.11
C LEU A 186 4.08 14.40 -5.05
N THR A 187 4.41 15.18 -6.08
CA THR A 187 5.62 16.05 -6.07
C THR A 187 5.55 17.06 -4.93
N ASP A 188 4.40 17.75 -4.78
CA ASP A 188 4.21 18.75 -3.74
C ASP A 188 4.22 18.13 -2.35
N LEU A 189 3.61 16.94 -2.19
CA LEU A 189 3.63 16.19 -0.93
C LEU A 189 5.06 15.83 -0.51
N MET A 190 5.88 15.32 -1.43
CA MET A 190 7.28 15.02 -1.15
C MET A 190 8.11 16.28 -0.88
N ALA A 191 7.78 17.40 -1.50
CA ALA A 191 8.43 18.69 -1.22
C ALA A 191 8.21 19.18 0.23
N THR A 192 7.21 18.65 0.95
CA THR A 192 7.01 18.93 2.39
C THR A 192 8.00 18.20 3.30
N GLY A 193 8.78 17.25 2.76
CA GLY A 193 9.79 16.49 3.48
C GLY A 193 9.57 14.97 3.48
N TRP A 194 8.42 14.46 3.02
CA TRP A 194 8.20 13.02 2.86
C TRP A 194 9.09 12.45 1.75
N VAL A 195 9.65 11.26 2.00
CA VAL A 195 10.55 10.60 1.05
C VAL A 195 9.91 9.34 0.49
N ASP A 196 9.84 9.23 -0.83
CA ASP A 196 9.56 7.96 -1.52
C ASP A 196 10.80 7.05 -1.40
N VAL A 197 10.78 6.19 -0.39
CA VAL A 197 11.95 5.38 -0.02
C VAL A 197 12.35 4.42 -1.14
N VAL A 198 11.38 3.81 -1.79
CA VAL A 198 11.66 2.85 -2.88
C VAL A 198 12.37 3.55 -4.03
N ARG A 199 11.90 4.74 -4.44
CA ARG A 199 12.55 5.50 -5.50
C ARG A 199 13.90 6.06 -5.06
N ALA A 200 14.06 6.47 -3.81
CA ALA A 200 15.33 6.96 -3.27
C ALA A 200 16.43 5.89 -3.27
N LEU A 201 16.06 4.62 -3.01
CA LEU A 201 16.97 3.46 -3.06
C LEU A 201 17.20 2.92 -4.49
N HIS A 202 16.33 3.28 -5.45
CA HIS A 202 16.42 2.89 -6.85
C HIS A 202 16.40 4.09 -7.81
N PRO A 203 17.32 5.08 -7.65
CA PRO A 203 17.27 6.34 -8.39
C PRO A 203 17.48 6.17 -9.90
N ASP A 204 18.26 5.17 -10.29
CA ASP A 204 18.70 4.97 -11.68
C ASP A 204 17.89 3.91 -12.44
N VAL A 205 16.86 3.33 -11.82
CA VAL A 205 16.03 2.31 -12.48
C VAL A 205 15.09 2.97 -13.49
N GLU A 206 15.28 2.63 -14.76
CA GLU A 206 14.57 3.17 -15.95
C GLU A 206 13.20 2.51 -16.19
N GLY A 207 12.55 2.00 -15.27
CA GLY A 207 11.23 1.40 -15.38
C GLY A 207 10.92 0.56 -14.15
N GLY A 208 9.98 1.02 -13.35
CA GLY A 208 9.67 0.39 -12.08
C GLY A 208 10.61 0.85 -10.95
N PRO A 209 10.88 -0.01 -9.94
CA PRO A 209 10.33 -1.38 -9.82
C PRO A 209 8.81 -1.37 -9.72
N TYR A 210 8.14 -2.03 -10.66
CA TYR A 210 6.67 -2.06 -10.66
C TYR A 210 6.15 -2.93 -9.53
N SER A 211 4.95 -2.55 -9.00
CA SER A 211 4.27 -3.28 -7.93
C SER A 211 2.90 -3.83 -8.33
N TRP A 212 2.34 -3.36 -9.44
CA TRP A 212 1.04 -3.77 -9.96
C TRP A 212 1.08 -4.13 -11.45
N TRP A 213 0.36 -5.19 -11.82
CA TRP A 213 0.15 -5.62 -13.22
C TRP A 213 -1.27 -6.13 -13.39
N SER A 214 -1.99 -5.55 -14.38
CA SER A 214 -3.33 -6.01 -14.73
C SER A 214 -3.40 -7.53 -14.92
N TRP A 215 -4.52 -8.13 -14.52
CA TRP A 215 -4.84 -9.52 -14.85
C TRP A 215 -5.06 -9.74 -16.35
N ARG A 216 -5.21 -8.68 -17.15
CA ARG A 216 -5.58 -8.74 -18.57
C ARG A 216 -4.37 -8.45 -19.46
N GLY A 217 -4.49 -8.87 -20.74
CA GLY A 217 -3.57 -8.45 -21.81
C GLY A 217 -2.14 -8.95 -21.66
N LYS A 218 -1.88 -10.02 -20.91
CA LYS A 218 -0.53 -10.52 -20.58
C LYS A 218 0.37 -9.44 -19.98
N ALA A 219 -0.23 -8.51 -19.21
CA ALA A 219 0.50 -7.39 -18.64
C ALA A 219 1.67 -7.85 -17.76
N PHE A 220 1.46 -8.92 -16.98
CA PHE A 220 2.49 -9.47 -16.12
C PHE A 220 3.66 -10.08 -16.91
N ASP A 221 3.35 -10.89 -17.92
CA ASP A 221 4.38 -11.57 -18.75
C ASP A 221 5.20 -10.57 -19.57
N ASN A 222 4.55 -9.47 -20.02
CA ASN A 222 5.18 -8.39 -20.78
C ASN A 222 5.82 -7.31 -19.90
N ASP A 223 5.78 -7.49 -18.58
CA ASP A 223 6.18 -6.49 -17.58
C ASP A 223 5.58 -5.10 -17.82
N ALA A 224 4.31 -5.07 -18.25
CA ALA A 224 3.55 -3.83 -18.45
C ALA A 224 2.92 -3.39 -17.11
N GLY A 225 3.80 -3.05 -16.17
CA GLY A 225 3.46 -2.74 -14.79
C GLY A 225 3.35 -1.25 -14.48
N TRP A 226 2.85 -0.99 -13.29
CA TRP A 226 2.79 0.31 -12.63
C TRP A 226 3.42 0.20 -11.25
N ARG A 227 4.14 1.24 -10.83
CA ARG A 227 4.57 1.42 -9.44
C ARG A 227 3.60 2.40 -8.77
N ILE A 228 2.67 1.86 -8.02
CA ILE A 228 1.59 2.60 -7.36
C ILE A 228 1.51 2.31 -5.85
N ASP A 229 2.31 1.38 -5.37
CA ASP A 229 2.47 1.07 -3.95
C ASP A 229 3.73 1.76 -3.43
N TYR A 230 3.59 2.58 -2.39
CA TYR A 230 4.66 3.44 -1.88
C TYR A 230 4.94 3.18 -0.41
N HIS A 231 6.16 3.54 0.00
CA HIS A 231 6.57 3.79 1.37
C HIS A 231 7.00 5.26 1.44
N LEU A 232 6.10 6.14 1.86
CA LEU A 232 6.42 7.53 2.12
C LEU A 232 6.85 7.68 3.57
N ALA A 233 8.14 7.84 3.80
CA ALA A 233 8.71 7.92 5.15
C ALA A 233 9.07 9.37 5.54
N SER A 234 8.97 9.65 6.85
CA SER A 234 9.51 10.88 7.42
C SER A 234 11.01 10.97 7.19
N PRO A 235 11.62 12.19 7.15
CA PRO A 235 13.03 12.36 6.77
C PRO A 235 13.99 11.54 7.62
N ALA A 236 13.79 11.51 8.94
CA ALA A 236 14.67 10.80 9.86
C ALA A 236 14.57 9.27 9.66
N LEU A 237 13.36 8.73 9.43
CA LEU A 237 13.17 7.32 9.12
C LEU A 237 13.74 6.96 7.75
N ALA A 238 13.49 7.78 6.73
CA ALA A 238 14.02 7.57 5.38
C ALA A 238 15.54 7.49 5.34
N ALA A 239 16.23 8.30 6.16
CA ALA A 239 17.69 8.25 6.28
C ALA A 239 18.23 6.92 6.83
N ARG A 240 17.37 6.09 7.43
CA ARG A 240 17.70 4.75 7.94
C ARG A 240 17.30 3.63 6.98
N ALA A 241 16.75 3.95 5.83
CA ALA A 241 16.38 2.93 4.84
C ALA A 241 17.65 2.28 4.25
N VAL A 242 17.69 0.95 4.27
CA VAL A 242 18.85 0.14 3.88
C VAL A 242 18.62 -0.53 2.53
N SER A 243 17.45 -1.11 2.35
CA SER A 243 17.10 -1.84 1.14
C SER A 243 15.60 -1.73 0.83
N ALA A 244 15.26 -1.89 -0.45
CA ALA A 244 13.88 -2.00 -0.91
C ALA A 244 13.80 -3.02 -2.04
N ASN A 245 12.76 -3.86 -2.03
CA ASN A 245 12.50 -4.83 -3.09
C ASN A 245 11.01 -5.06 -3.30
N VAL A 246 10.67 -5.58 -4.47
CA VAL A 246 9.32 -6.03 -4.81
C VAL A 246 9.34 -7.55 -4.95
N ASP A 247 8.54 -8.25 -4.14
CA ASP A 247 8.39 -9.71 -4.20
C ASP A 247 7.48 -10.12 -5.36
N ARG A 248 7.94 -9.84 -6.57
CA ARG A 248 7.24 -10.20 -7.79
C ARG A 248 7.25 -11.72 -7.96
N ALA A 249 6.07 -12.32 -8.12
CA ALA A 249 5.96 -13.75 -8.43
C ALA A 249 6.76 -14.10 -9.71
N GLU A 250 7.40 -15.26 -9.74
CA GLU A 250 8.16 -15.71 -10.91
C GLU A 250 7.29 -15.91 -12.14
N LEU A 251 6.06 -16.42 -11.94
CA LEU A 251 5.11 -16.72 -13.00
C LEU A 251 3.73 -16.09 -12.71
N TYR A 252 3.00 -15.76 -13.76
CA TYR A 252 1.62 -15.29 -13.66
C TYR A 252 0.73 -16.19 -12.80
N ALA A 253 0.88 -17.52 -12.93
CA ALA A 253 0.08 -18.51 -12.19
C ALA A 253 0.35 -18.52 -10.68
N LEU A 254 1.49 -18.01 -10.24
CA LEU A 254 1.86 -17.97 -8.81
C LEU A 254 1.35 -16.72 -8.09
N ARG A 255 0.76 -15.79 -8.82
CA ARG A 255 0.21 -14.56 -8.24
C ARG A 255 -1.04 -14.84 -7.41
N TRP A 256 -1.05 -14.38 -6.18
CA TRP A 256 -2.23 -14.39 -5.32
C TRP A 256 -2.95 -13.03 -5.26
N SER A 257 -2.30 -11.96 -5.75
CA SER A 257 -2.87 -10.62 -5.99
C SER A 257 -2.40 -10.09 -7.34
N ASP A 258 -3.01 -9.02 -7.86
CA ASP A 258 -2.51 -8.24 -9.00
C ASP A 258 -1.42 -7.23 -8.57
N HIS A 259 -1.23 -7.03 -7.27
CA HIS A 259 -0.08 -6.38 -6.70
C HIS A 259 0.94 -7.40 -6.18
N ALA A 260 2.19 -6.99 -6.09
CA ALA A 260 3.25 -7.71 -5.41
C ALA A 260 3.62 -6.99 -4.10
N PRO A 261 4.00 -7.73 -3.03
CA PRO A 261 4.51 -7.10 -1.82
C PRO A 261 5.71 -6.21 -2.11
N VAL A 262 5.70 -5.02 -1.53
CA VAL A 262 6.82 -4.08 -1.57
C VAL A 262 7.41 -3.99 -0.17
N ASN A 263 8.67 -4.34 -0.04
CA ASN A 263 9.39 -4.39 1.22
C ASN A 263 10.39 -3.24 1.32
N VAL A 264 10.49 -2.63 2.49
CA VAL A 264 11.53 -1.66 2.81
C VAL A 264 12.14 -2.04 4.16
N GLU A 265 13.45 -2.16 4.18
CA GLU A 265 14.22 -2.40 5.39
C GLU A 265 14.77 -1.08 5.95
N PHE A 266 14.55 -0.87 7.24
CA PHE A 266 15.11 0.23 8.02
C PHE A 266 16.06 -0.30 9.09
N SER A 267 17.22 0.34 9.25
CA SER A 267 18.20 0.06 10.32
C SER A 267 17.74 0.55 11.68
#